data_97ff877eb60ed05afa1771940a95bb87
#
_entry.id   97ff877eb60ed05afa1771940a95bb87
#
_cell.length_a   1.000
_cell.length_b   1.000
_cell.length_c   1.000
_cell.angle_alpha   90.00
_cell.angle_beta   90.00
_cell.angle_gamma   90.00
#
_symmetry.space_group_name_H-M   'P 1'
#
loop_
_entity.id
_entity.type
_entity.pdbx_description
1 polymer ?
#
loop_
_entity_poly.entity_id
_entity_poly.type
_entity_poly.pdbx_seq_one_letter_code
_entity_poly.pdbx_strand_id
1 'polypeptide(L)'
;MTKITLEDVARYPLPGMAIPNTFAFSADDALLAYLHSAEGTLTQQLYACDLATGATWQLVIPPTGGETEETLSPEEKLRRERARSLAVGVTRYALSGQGFCVLVPLNGGIYVQNGVDAPLRQIVGNEGGPALDPQFSPDGTFIAYVQDAELYVVSVEGGEPAQLTTGARGT
;
A
#
# COMPACT_ATOMS: atom_id res chain seq x y z
N MET A 1 -24.01 8.57 -30.95
CA MET A 1 -23.76 9.17 -29.63
C MET A 1 -24.58 8.40 -28.61
N THR A 2 -23.94 7.70 -27.68
CA THR A 2 -24.63 7.00 -26.59
C THR A 2 -25.16 8.03 -25.60
N LYS A 3 -26.44 7.96 -25.28
CA LYS A 3 -27.08 8.89 -24.35
C LYS A 3 -26.72 8.50 -22.92
N ILE A 4 -26.08 9.38 -22.18
CA ILE A 4 -25.76 9.17 -20.75
C ILE A 4 -27.07 9.17 -19.96
N THR A 5 -27.26 8.12 -19.15
CA THR A 5 -28.43 7.95 -18.27
C THR A 5 -28.11 8.45 -16.86
N LEU A 6 -29.13 8.58 -16.02
CA LEU A 6 -28.95 8.90 -14.59
C LEU A 6 -28.26 7.74 -13.85
N GLU A 7 -28.50 6.50 -14.28
CA GLU A 7 -27.81 5.31 -13.75
C GLU A 7 -26.33 5.34 -14.05
N ASP A 8 -25.93 5.78 -15.27
CA ASP A 8 -24.50 5.90 -15.64
C ASP A 8 -23.79 6.95 -14.77
N VAL A 9 -24.47 8.00 -14.36
CA VAL A 9 -23.90 9.04 -13.49
C VAL A 9 -23.86 8.61 -12.02
N ALA A 10 -24.81 7.78 -11.57
CA ALA A 10 -24.90 7.33 -10.18
C ALA A 10 -24.10 6.04 -9.91
N ARG A 11 -23.60 5.39 -10.96
CA ARG A 11 -22.88 4.11 -10.85
C ARG A 11 -21.47 4.30 -10.31
N TYR A 12 -21.12 3.57 -9.25
CA TYR A 12 -19.75 3.50 -8.75
C TYR A 12 -18.93 2.42 -9.48
N PRO A 13 -17.61 2.65 -9.66
CA PRO A 13 -16.89 3.91 -9.39
C PRO A 13 -17.31 5.03 -10.34
N LEU A 14 -17.36 6.26 -9.84
CA LEU A 14 -17.63 7.42 -10.68
C LEU A 14 -16.53 7.60 -11.72
N PRO A 15 -16.80 8.27 -12.84
CA PRO A 15 -15.79 8.57 -13.85
C PRO A 15 -14.53 9.19 -13.22
N GLY A 16 -13.37 8.59 -13.50
CA GLY A 16 -12.08 8.99 -12.95
C GLY A 16 -11.68 8.32 -11.62
N MET A 17 -12.55 7.58 -10.94
CA MET A 17 -12.19 6.89 -9.68
C MET A 17 -11.38 5.61 -9.91
N ALA A 18 -11.49 4.99 -11.08
CA ALA A 18 -10.79 3.75 -11.43
C ALA A 18 -9.56 3.97 -12.33
N ILE A 19 -9.10 5.21 -12.48
CA ILE A 19 -7.91 5.52 -13.28
C ILE A 19 -6.63 5.13 -12.54
N PRO A 20 -5.52 4.83 -13.25
CA PRO A 20 -4.21 4.67 -12.64
C PRO A 20 -3.82 5.92 -11.85
N ASN A 21 -3.25 5.71 -10.66
CA ASN A 21 -2.83 6.79 -9.74
C ASN A 21 -1.65 6.36 -8.86
N THR A 22 -1.13 7.27 -8.05
CA THR A 22 -0.05 7.00 -7.09
C THR A 22 1.17 6.39 -7.79
N PHE A 23 1.79 7.15 -8.70
CA PHE A 23 2.92 6.70 -9.49
C PHE A 23 4.24 6.77 -8.71
N ALA A 24 5.09 5.75 -8.84
CA ALA A 24 6.46 5.75 -8.33
C ALA A 24 7.40 5.00 -9.29
N PHE A 25 8.60 5.52 -9.49
CA PHE A 25 9.65 4.83 -10.24
C PHE A 25 10.46 3.93 -9.32
N SER A 26 10.95 2.80 -9.85
CA SER A 26 12.00 2.01 -9.20
C SER A 26 13.30 2.80 -9.12
N ALA A 27 14.20 2.44 -8.19
CA ALA A 27 15.45 3.16 -7.95
C ALA A 27 16.40 3.20 -9.16
N ASP A 28 16.24 2.28 -10.10
CA ASP A 28 16.99 2.16 -11.36
C ASP A 28 16.25 2.75 -12.58
N ASP A 29 15.10 3.39 -12.35
CA ASP A 29 14.22 3.94 -13.39
C ASP A 29 13.74 2.91 -14.44
N ALA A 30 13.82 1.60 -14.14
CA ALA A 30 13.42 0.56 -15.09
C ALA A 30 11.90 0.27 -15.04
N LEU A 31 11.28 0.47 -13.88
CA LEU A 31 9.87 0.19 -13.66
C LEU A 31 9.10 1.42 -13.17
N LEU A 32 7.85 1.52 -13.62
CA LEU A 32 6.85 2.43 -13.09
C LEU A 32 5.80 1.63 -12.33
N ALA A 33 5.72 1.81 -11.01
CA ALA A 33 4.65 1.23 -10.20
C ALA A 33 3.46 2.20 -10.08
N TYR A 34 2.24 1.66 -10.00
CA TYR A 34 1.01 2.46 -9.88
C TYR A 34 -0.15 1.64 -9.31
N LEU A 35 -1.07 2.35 -8.67
CA LEU A 35 -2.35 1.76 -8.24
C LEU A 35 -3.38 1.86 -9.36
N HIS A 36 -4.12 0.78 -9.56
CA HIS A 36 -5.17 0.72 -10.57
C HIS A 36 -6.20 -0.36 -10.24
N SER A 37 -7.46 -0.13 -10.64
CA SER A 37 -8.50 -1.15 -10.65
C SER A 37 -8.75 -1.59 -12.09
N ALA A 38 -8.16 -2.71 -12.50
CA ALA A 38 -8.31 -3.26 -13.84
C ALA A 38 -9.77 -3.65 -14.18
N GLU A 39 -10.55 -4.01 -13.17
CA GLU A 39 -11.96 -4.39 -13.32
C GLU A 39 -12.90 -3.17 -13.27
N GLY A 40 -12.37 -1.96 -13.12
CA GLY A 40 -13.19 -0.76 -12.99
C GLY A 40 -14.08 -0.78 -11.74
N THR A 41 -13.58 -1.34 -10.64
CA THR A 41 -14.23 -1.37 -9.31
C THR A 41 -13.56 -0.39 -8.36
N LEU A 42 -13.94 -0.39 -7.09
CA LEU A 42 -13.22 0.37 -6.05
C LEU A 42 -12.01 -0.40 -5.49
N THR A 43 -11.83 -1.66 -5.86
CA THR A 43 -10.70 -2.49 -5.42
C THR A 43 -9.46 -2.17 -6.23
N GLN A 44 -8.51 -1.50 -5.63
CA GLN A 44 -7.22 -1.18 -6.25
C GLN A 44 -6.20 -2.28 -6.02
N GLN A 45 -5.33 -2.43 -6.99
CA GLN A 45 -4.21 -3.36 -6.98
C GLN A 45 -2.94 -2.61 -7.40
N LEU A 46 -1.79 -3.09 -6.98
CA LEU A 46 -0.50 -2.52 -7.36
C LEU A 46 0.00 -3.21 -8.63
N TYR A 47 0.22 -2.40 -9.66
CA TYR A 47 0.77 -2.80 -10.95
C TYR A 47 2.17 -2.24 -11.15
N ALA A 48 2.93 -2.89 -12.02
CA ALA A 48 4.17 -2.36 -12.57
C ALA A 48 4.09 -2.32 -14.10
N CYS A 49 4.81 -1.38 -14.68
CA CYS A 49 5.07 -1.25 -16.11
C CYS A 49 6.59 -1.25 -16.33
N ASP A 50 7.09 -2.14 -17.16
CA ASP A 50 8.47 -2.12 -17.63
C ASP A 50 8.60 -1.00 -18.68
N LEU A 51 9.49 -0.04 -18.42
CA LEU A 51 9.61 1.16 -19.26
C LEU A 51 10.31 0.91 -20.60
N ALA A 52 11.07 -0.18 -20.71
CA ALA A 52 11.74 -0.53 -21.96
C ALA A 52 10.80 -1.26 -22.93
N THR A 53 9.91 -2.11 -22.40
CA THR A 53 9.03 -2.96 -23.21
C THR A 53 7.57 -2.49 -23.25
N GLY A 54 7.15 -1.70 -22.28
CA GLY A 54 5.76 -1.32 -22.06
C GLY A 54 4.90 -2.45 -21.46
N ALA A 55 5.51 -3.58 -21.09
CA ALA A 55 4.78 -4.69 -20.48
C ALA A 55 4.26 -4.30 -19.09
N THR A 56 3.02 -4.67 -18.78
CA THR A 56 2.37 -4.39 -17.52
C THR A 56 1.90 -5.67 -16.83
N TRP A 57 2.04 -5.75 -15.51
CA TRP A 57 1.56 -6.86 -14.70
C TRP A 57 1.16 -6.40 -13.30
N GLN A 58 0.40 -7.23 -12.60
CA GLN A 58 0.13 -7.03 -11.18
C GLN A 58 1.41 -7.34 -10.40
N LEU A 59 1.98 -6.32 -9.75
CA LEU A 59 3.27 -6.40 -9.05
C LEU A 59 3.14 -7.16 -7.72
N VAL A 60 2.05 -6.91 -6.99
CA VAL A 60 1.81 -7.47 -5.66
C VAL A 60 0.51 -8.25 -5.65
N ILE A 61 0.55 -9.48 -5.12
CA ILE A 61 -0.64 -10.30 -4.86
C ILE A 61 -0.88 -10.31 -3.35
N PRO A 62 -1.77 -9.43 -2.84
CA PRO A 62 -2.01 -9.34 -1.41
C PRO A 62 -2.80 -10.56 -0.90
N PRO A 63 -2.57 -11.00 0.36
CA PRO A 63 -3.42 -11.99 0.99
C PRO A 63 -4.89 -11.54 0.96
N THR A 64 -5.83 -12.46 0.75
CA THR A 64 -7.28 -12.20 0.72
C THR A 64 -7.74 -11.07 -0.20
N GLY A 65 -6.93 -10.71 -1.22
CA GLY A 65 -7.25 -9.62 -2.17
C GLY A 65 -6.98 -8.22 -1.64
N GLY A 66 -6.34 -8.06 -0.48
CA GLY A 66 -6.03 -6.77 0.15
C GLY A 66 -7.03 -6.33 1.21
N GLU A 67 -7.08 -5.04 1.49
CA GLU A 67 -7.97 -4.46 2.50
C GLU A 67 -9.43 -4.44 2.02
N THR A 68 -10.34 -4.71 2.94
CA THR A 68 -11.80 -4.55 2.76
C THR A 68 -12.33 -3.57 3.80
N GLU A 69 -13.53 -3.05 3.62
CA GLU A 69 -14.16 -2.15 4.62
C GLU A 69 -14.25 -2.80 6.02
N GLU A 70 -14.35 -4.12 6.09
CA GLU A 70 -14.46 -4.86 7.35
C GLU A 70 -13.11 -5.02 8.05
N THR A 71 -12.01 -5.12 7.29
CA THR A 71 -10.65 -5.34 7.81
C THR A 71 -9.89 -4.07 8.12
N LEU A 72 -10.42 -2.89 7.75
CA LEU A 72 -9.79 -1.61 8.02
C LEU A 72 -9.74 -1.30 9.53
N SER A 73 -8.57 -0.84 10.00
CA SER A 73 -8.44 -0.29 11.35
C SER A 73 -9.26 1.00 11.52
N PRO A 74 -9.62 1.39 12.76
CA PRO A 74 -10.30 2.66 13.02
C PRO A 74 -9.52 3.87 12.51
N GLU A 75 -8.18 3.86 12.63
CA GLU A 75 -7.29 4.92 12.18
C GLU A 75 -7.30 5.03 10.65
N GLU A 76 -7.28 3.90 9.96
CA GLU A 76 -7.34 3.86 8.50
C GLU A 76 -8.71 4.31 7.98
N LYS A 77 -9.79 3.90 8.64
CA LYS A 77 -11.14 4.41 8.33
C LYS A 77 -11.20 5.92 8.44
N LEU A 78 -10.68 6.48 9.54
CA LEU A 78 -10.65 7.92 9.76
C LEU A 78 -9.77 8.66 8.73
N ARG A 79 -8.62 8.08 8.37
CA ARG A 79 -7.74 8.62 7.31
C ARG A 79 -8.45 8.66 5.96
N ARG A 80 -9.12 7.59 5.58
CA ARG A 80 -9.87 7.47 4.31
C ARG A 80 -11.05 8.41 4.27
N GLU A 81 -11.77 8.56 5.38
CA GLU A 81 -12.87 9.51 5.52
C GLU A 81 -12.39 10.95 5.29
N ARG A 82 -11.27 11.35 5.90
CA ARG A 82 -10.63 12.66 5.68
C ARG A 82 -10.18 12.85 4.23
N ALA A 83 -9.64 11.80 3.61
CA ALA A 83 -9.22 11.80 2.22
C ALA A 83 -10.38 11.64 1.23
N ARG A 84 -11.61 11.38 1.71
CA ARG A 84 -12.78 11.03 0.88
C ARG A 84 -12.50 9.88 -0.07
N SER A 85 -11.70 8.90 0.38
CA SER A 85 -11.31 7.74 -0.40
C SER A 85 -12.26 6.58 -0.14
N LEU A 86 -12.84 6.02 -1.18
CA LEU A 86 -13.67 4.81 -1.15
C LEU A 86 -12.90 3.57 -1.64
N ALA A 87 -11.65 3.75 -2.10
CA ALA A 87 -10.84 2.64 -2.62
C ALA A 87 -10.52 1.62 -1.52
N VAL A 88 -10.55 0.35 -1.88
CA VAL A 88 -10.18 -0.82 -1.06
C VAL A 88 -9.08 -1.62 -1.78
N GLY A 89 -8.64 -2.74 -1.22
CA GLY A 89 -7.54 -3.53 -1.77
C GLY A 89 -6.18 -3.00 -1.35
N VAL A 90 -5.29 -2.73 -2.29
CA VAL A 90 -4.01 -2.04 -2.04
C VAL A 90 -4.22 -0.55 -2.28
N THR A 91 -4.21 0.24 -1.22
CA THR A 91 -4.48 1.69 -1.29
C THR A 91 -3.24 2.56 -1.09
N ARG A 92 -2.15 1.94 -0.61
CA ARG A 92 -0.85 2.60 -0.40
C ARG A 92 0.29 1.62 -0.65
N TYR A 93 1.41 2.14 -1.10
CA TYR A 93 2.68 1.44 -1.19
C TYR A 93 3.83 2.44 -1.17
N ALA A 94 5.04 1.93 -0.96
CA ALA A 94 6.28 2.66 -1.18
C ALA A 94 7.30 1.75 -1.87
N LEU A 95 8.15 2.33 -2.69
CA LEU A 95 9.34 1.67 -3.25
C LEU A 95 10.57 2.10 -2.45
N SER A 96 11.50 1.17 -2.24
CA SER A 96 12.81 1.49 -1.69
C SER A 96 13.57 2.43 -2.63
N GLY A 97 14.31 3.38 -2.06
CA GLY A 97 15.23 4.25 -2.80
C GLY A 97 16.49 3.54 -3.30
N GLN A 98 16.71 2.28 -2.92
CA GLN A 98 17.82 1.46 -3.36
C GLN A 98 17.38 0.02 -3.58
N GLY A 99 17.84 -0.56 -4.71
CA GLY A 99 17.41 -1.89 -5.11
C GLY A 99 15.91 -1.91 -5.44
N PHE A 100 15.31 -3.09 -5.43
CA PHE A 100 13.88 -3.27 -5.63
C PHE A 100 13.23 -3.92 -4.41
N CYS A 101 12.61 -3.11 -3.58
CA CYS A 101 11.78 -3.57 -2.48
C CYS A 101 10.49 -2.75 -2.43
N VAL A 102 9.36 -3.43 -2.35
CA VAL A 102 8.03 -2.83 -2.23
C VAL A 102 7.53 -3.01 -0.80
N LEU A 103 7.08 -1.93 -0.19
CA LEU A 103 6.39 -1.90 1.09
C LEU A 103 4.90 -1.67 0.85
N VAL A 104 4.06 -2.51 1.46
CA VAL A 104 2.60 -2.40 1.38
C VAL A 104 2.00 -2.53 2.78
N PRO A 105 1.42 -1.47 3.33
CA PRO A 105 0.59 -1.56 4.54
C PRO A 105 -0.73 -2.25 4.21
N LEU A 106 -1.09 -3.30 4.95
CA LEU A 106 -2.34 -4.04 4.76
C LEU A 106 -2.89 -4.50 6.11
N ASN A 107 -4.16 -4.28 6.36
CA ASN A 107 -4.88 -4.78 7.54
C ASN A 107 -4.19 -4.45 8.87
N GLY A 108 -3.55 -3.28 8.95
CA GLY A 108 -2.78 -2.85 10.12
C GLY A 108 -1.41 -3.50 10.27
N GLY A 109 -0.99 -4.36 9.35
CA GLY A 109 0.35 -4.94 9.30
C GLY A 109 1.22 -4.30 8.22
N ILE A 110 2.49 -4.69 8.18
CA ILE A 110 3.46 -4.27 7.16
C ILE A 110 3.89 -5.50 6.36
N TYR A 111 3.77 -5.38 5.05
CA TYR A 111 4.18 -6.40 4.09
C TYR A 111 5.28 -5.85 3.20
N VAL A 112 6.21 -6.72 2.81
CA VAL A 112 7.28 -6.38 1.86
C VAL A 112 7.42 -7.45 0.78
N GLN A 113 7.80 -7.00 -0.41
CA GLN A 113 8.22 -7.84 -1.53
C GLN A 113 9.62 -7.38 -1.94
N ASN A 114 10.63 -8.19 -1.64
CA ASN A 114 12.03 -7.88 -1.92
C ASN A 114 12.47 -8.58 -3.22
N GLY A 115 12.31 -7.89 -4.33
CA GLY A 115 12.50 -8.38 -5.70
C GLY A 115 11.20 -8.42 -6.49
N VAL A 116 11.30 -8.23 -7.81
CA VAL A 116 10.12 -8.14 -8.72
C VAL A 116 9.27 -9.42 -8.69
N ASP A 117 9.92 -10.57 -8.67
CA ASP A 117 9.28 -11.90 -8.68
C ASP A 117 9.20 -12.54 -7.28
N ALA A 118 9.59 -11.82 -6.22
CA ALA A 118 9.56 -12.34 -4.86
C ALA A 118 8.12 -12.37 -4.32
N PRO A 119 7.79 -13.30 -3.41
CA PRO A 119 6.48 -13.29 -2.76
C PRO A 119 6.36 -12.10 -1.80
N LEU A 120 5.14 -11.59 -1.66
CA LEU A 120 4.80 -10.63 -0.63
C LEU A 120 4.84 -11.33 0.75
N ARG A 121 5.62 -10.79 1.70
CA ARG A 121 5.79 -11.35 3.05
C ARG A 121 5.32 -10.35 4.10
N GLN A 122 4.61 -10.81 5.11
CA GLN A 122 4.34 -10.00 6.29
C GLN A 122 5.59 -9.97 7.18
N ILE A 123 6.03 -8.78 7.56
CA ILE A 123 7.17 -8.57 8.46
C ILE A 123 6.75 -7.97 9.81
N VAL A 124 5.61 -7.31 9.86
CA VAL A 124 4.99 -6.79 11.10
C VAL A 124 3.52 -7.18 11.08
N GLY A 125 3.05 -7.81 12.15
CA GLY A 125 1.64 -8.08 12.42
C GLY A 125 0.94 -6.90 13.08
N ASN A 126 -0.32 -7.12 13.45
CA ASN A 126 -1.16 -6.12 14.11
C ASN A 126 -1.53 -6.49 15.57
N GLU A 127 -0.83 -7.46 16.17
CA GLU A 127 -1.13 -7.97 17.52
C GLU A 127 -0.96 -6.89 18.60
N GLY A 128 -0.06 -5.92 18.39
CA GLY A 128 0.14 -4.73 19.26
C GLY A 128 -0.66 -3.50 18.82
N GLY A 129 -1.68 -3.67 17.97
CA GLY A 129 -2.38 -2.58 17.30
C GLY A 129 -1.85 -2.35 15.88
N PRO A 130 -2.48 -1.47 15.09
CA PRO A 130 -2.06 -1.24 13.72
C PRO A 130 -0.68 -0.56 13.64
N ALA A 131 0.16 -1.04 12.72
CA ALA A 131 1.40 -0.38 12.34
C ALA A 131 1.09 0.80 11.43
N LEU A 132 1.37 2.02 11.89
CA LEU A 132 1.02 3.26 11.21
C LEU A 132 2.24 3.91 10.56
N ASP A 133 2.00 4.55 9.42
CA ASP A 133 2.97 5.36 8.67
C ASP A 133 4.34 4.69 8.46
N PRO A 134 4.38 3.46 7.92
CA PRO A 134 5.64 2.78 7.67
C PRO A 134 6.47 3.50 6.58
N GLN A 135 7.77 3.67 6.84
CA GLN A 135 8.70 4.40 5.99
C GLN A 135 10.00 3.61 5.83
N PHE A 136 10.52 3.49 4.62
CA PHE A 136 11.85 2.96 4.38
C PHE A 136 12.95 3.88 4.95
N SER A 137 14.03 3.28 5.45
CA SER A 137 15.31 3.99 5.61
C SER A 137 15.87 4.39 4.23
N PRO A 138 16.72 5.44 4.14
CA PRO A 138 17.28 5.90 2.87
C PRO A 138 18.05 4.83 2.10
N ASP A 139 18.66 3.87 2.80
CA ASP A 139 19.39 2.74 2.24
C ASP A 139 18.50 1.52 1.94
N GLY A 140 17.20 1.58 2.29
CA GLY A 140 16.24 0.52 2.04
C GLY A 140 16.38 -0.71 2.93
N THR A 141 17.23 -0.69 3.98
CA THR A 141 17.51 -1.85 4.83
C THR A 141 16.53 -2.01 5.99
N PHE A 142 15.92 -0.90 6.42
CA PHE A 142 14.99 -0.86 7.55
C PHE A 142 13.67 -0.18 7.17
N ILE A 143 12.66 -0.48 7.98
CA ILE A 143 11.36 0.21 7.97
C ILE A 143 11.10 0.71 9.38
N ALA A 144 10.87 2.03 9.50
CA ALA A 144 10.38 2.67 10.71
C ALA A 144 8.85 2.77 10.66
N TYR A 145 8.17 2.62 11.78
CA TYR A 145 6.71 2.74 11.88
C TYR A 145 6.29 3.08 13.31
N VAL A 146 5.04 3.49 13.48
CA VAL A 146 4.44 3.75 14.79
C VAL A 146 3.45 2.63 15.10
N GLN A 147 3.55 2.06 16.31
CA GLN A 147 2.58 1.10 16.84
C GLN A 147 2.35 1.41 18.32
N ASP A 148 1.09 1.44 18.73
CA ASP A 148 0.73 1.76 20.12
C ASP A 148 1.32 3.09 20.64
N ALA A 149 1.33 4.11 19.78
CA ALA A 149 1.93 5.45 20.01
C ALA A 149 3.47 5.47 20.16
N GLU A 150 4.16 4.35 20.01
CA GLU A 150 5.61 4.25 20.12
C GLU A 150 6.26 4.02 18.74
N LEU A 151 7.50 4.48 18.59
CA LEU A 151 8.30 4.33 17.39
C LEU A 151 9.04 2.99 17.39
N TYR A 152 8.95 2.27 16.29
CA TYR A 152 9.62 1.00 16.07
C TYR A 152 10.44 1.03 14.78
N VAL A 153 11.42 0.15 14.70
CA VAL A 153 12.18 -0.15 13.50
C VAL A 153 12.31 -1.65 13.32
N VAL A 154 12.19 -2.12 12.08
CA VAL A 154 12.36 -3.54 11.71
C VAL A 154 13.18 -3.64 10.44
N SER A 155 13.96 -4.72 10.28
CA SER A 155 14.65 -5.01 9.02
C SER A 155 13.65 -5.38 7.91
N VAL A 156 13.93 -4.99 6.67
CA VAL A 156 13.14 -5.45 5.49
C VAL A 156 13.18 -6.98 5.32
N GLU A 157 14.21 -7.64 5.86
CA GLU A 157 14.27 -9.09 5.89
C GLU A 157 13.35 -9.72 6.97
N GLY A 158 12.73 -8.88 7.80
CA GLY A 158 11.92 -9.31 8.94
C GLY A 158 12.76 -9.50 10.20
N GLY A 159 12.20 -10.20 11.18
CA GLY A 159 12.79 -10.39 12.50
C GLY A 159 12.01 -9.63 13.58
N GLU A 160 12.58 -9.59 14.80
CA GLU A 160 11.94 -8.90 15.93
C GLU A 160 12.11 -7.38 15.79
N PRO A 161 11.00 -6.60 15.81
CA PRO A 161 11.08 -5.15 15.78
C PRO A 161 11.75 -4.57 17.02
N ALA A 162 12.59 -3.57 16.84
CA ALA A 162 13.20 -2.82 17.93
C ALA A 162 12.34 -1.58 18.26
N GLN A 163 11.87 -1.48 19.48
CA GLN A 163 11.20 -0.30 20.01
C GLN A 163 12.23 0.81 20.30
N LEU A 164 12.02 2.00 19.77
CA LEU A 164 12.93 3.14 19.89
C LEU A 164 12.47 4.17 20.93
N THR A 165 11.18 4.25 21.21
CA THR A 165 10.61 5.19 22.19
C THR A 165 9.76 4.47 23.22
N THR A 166 9.57 5.09 24.38
CA THR A 166 8.72 4.59 25.47
C THR A 166 8.01 5.75 26.14
N GLY A 167 6.75 5.56 26.54
CA GLY A 167 6.00 6.52 27.34
C GLY A 167 5.27 7.60 26.55
N ALA A 168 5.16 7.49 25.22
CA ALA A 168 4.38 8.41 24.40
C ALA A 168 2.86 8.23 24.59
N ARG A 169 2.43 7.10 25.15
CA ARG A 169 1.02 6.84 25.48
C ARG A 169 0.58 7.74 26.63
N GLY A 170 -0.33 8.67 26.35
CA GLY A 170 -0.92 9.55 27.38
C GLY A 170 -0.27 10.92 27.52
N THR A 171 0.56 11.35 26.55
CA THR A 171 1.02 12.75 26.44
C THR A 171 0.16 13.55 25.46
#